data_d6cfe7e00a5ff695df149208337703b6
#
_entry.id   d6cfe7e00a5ff695df149208337703b6
#
_cell.length_a   1.000
_cell.length_b   1.000
_cell.length_c   1.000
_cell.angle_alpha   90.00
_cell.angle_beta   90.00
_cell.angle_gamma   90.00
#
_symmetry.space_group_name_H-M   'P 1'
#
loop_
_entity.id
_entity.type
_entity.pdbx_description
1 polymer ?
#
loop_
_entity_poly.entity_id
_entity_poly.type
_entity_poly.pdbx_seq_one_letter_code
_entity_poly.pdbx_strand_id
1 'polypeptide(L)'
;SSYRVVAHLRLAATTVGRSDTALGAFYRRLSSRIGKAKAVTATARKIAILFYNAMKYGTKYKDPGAEYYEERYKERVLKNLKRQAERMGMTLQAKEECVS
;
A
#
# COMPACT_ATOMS: atom_id res chain seq x y z
N SER A 1 18.16 -17.63 13.25
CA SER A 1 18.49 -17.86 11.85
C SER A 1 17.62 -17.00 10.93
N SER A 2 18.12 -16.68 9.77
CA SER A 2 17.39 -15.86 8.78
C SER A 2 16.06 -16.50 8.36
N TYR A 3 15.99 -17.81 8.38
CA TYR A 3 14.77 -18.53 8.01
C TYR A 3 13.62 -18.23 8.98
N ARG A 4 13.89 -18.20 10.26
CA ARG A 4 12.87 -17.86 11.26
C ARG A 4 12.39 -16.42 11.11
N VAL A 5 13.30 -15.50 10.85
CA VAL A 5 12.97 -14.09 10.65
C VAL A 5 12.05 -13.94 9.45
N VAL A 6 12.35 -14.62 8.35
CA VAL A 6 11.51 -14.60 7.14
C VAL A 6 10.11 -15.13 7.46
N ALA A 7 10.01 -16.25 8.17
CA ALA A 7 8.72 -16.83 8.54
C ALA A 7 7.89 -15.88 9.41
N HIS A 8 8.51 -15.22 10.38
CA HIS A 8 7.84 -14.24 11.23
C HIS A 8 7.37 -13.02 10.45
N LEU A 9 8.19 -12.53 9.53
CA LEU A 9 7.82 -11.39 8.68
C LEU A 9 6.65 -11.72 7.75
N ARG A 10 6.61 -12.93 7.23
CA ARG A 10 5.49 -13.36 6.38
C ARG A 10 4.19 -13.46 7.19
N LEU A 11 4.27 -13.99 8.40
CA LEU A 11 3.13 -14.05 9.30
C LEU A 11 2.64 -12.64 9.67
N ALA A 12 3.56 -11.74 9.98
CA ALA A 12 3.23 -10.36 10.31
C ALA A 12 2.55 -9.67 9.13
N ALA A 13 3.03 -9.89 7.91
CA ALA A 13 2.43 -9.33 6.70
C ALA A 13 0.98 -9.80 6.51
N THR A 14 0.74 -11.09 6.72
CA THR A 14 -0.61 -11.65 6.60
C THR A 14 -1.55 -11.08 7.67
N THR A 15 -1.06 -10.97 8.90
CA THR A 15 -1.83 -10.44 10.02
C THR A 15 -2.18 -8.97 9.80
N VAL A 16 -1.21 -8.19 9.31
CA VAL A 16 -1.40 -6.75 9.06
C VAL A 16 -2.48 -6.49 8.01
N GLY A 17 -2.67 -7.43 7.09
CA GLY A 17 -3.70 -7.32 6.06
C GLY A 17 -5.12 -7.22 6.60
N ARG A 18 -5.34 -7.61 7.86
CA ARG A 18 -6.63 -7.53 8.52
C ARG A 18 -6.81 -6.26 9.33
N SER A 19 -5.77 -5.45 9.43
CA SER A 19 -5.77 -4.24 10.26
C SER A 19 -6.21 -3.02 9.47
N ASP A 20 -6.72 -2.01 10.19
CA ASP A 20 -7.10 -0.73 9.61
C ASP A 20 -5.91 0.23 9.65
N THR A 21 -4.81 -0.19 9.02
CA THR A 21 -3.56 0.55 8.97
C THR A 21 -3.17 0.79 7.52
N ALA A 22 -2.22 1.71 7.30
CA ALA A 22 -1.68 1.96 5.97
C ALA A 22 -1.01 0.70 5.41
N LEU A 23 -0.28 -0.04 6.23
CA LEU A 23 0.34 -1.30 5.82
C LEU A 23 -0.72 -2.34 5.45
N GLY A 24 -1.82 -2.40 6.20
CA GLY A 24 -2.93 -3.28 5.87
C GLY A 24 -3.57 -2.93 4.54
N ALA A 25 -3.80 -1.65 4.29
CA ALA A 25 -4.33 -1.18 3.02
C ALA A 25 -3.38 -1.49 1.86
N PHE A 26 -2.09 -1.28 2.07
CA PHE A 26 -1.05 -1.62 1.10
C PHE A 26 -1.13 -3.11 0.72
N TYR A 27 -1.19 -3.98 1.72
CA TYR A 27 -1.28 -5.42 1.49
C TYR A 27 -2.55 -5.79 0.71
N ARG A 28 -3.69 -5.26 1.12
CA ARG A 28 -4.97 -5.57 0.46
C ARG A 28 -4.99 -5.12 -0.99
N ARG A 29 -4.51 -3.92 -1.27
CA ARG A 29 -4.43 -3.41 -2.64
C ARG A 29 -3.48 -4.24 -3.50
N LEU A 30 -2.31 -4.54 -2.95
CA LEU A 30 -1.31 -5.32 -3.65
C LEU A 30 -1.80 -6.74 -3.90
N SER A 31 -2.42 -7.36 -2.89
CA SER A 31 -2.99 -8.71 -2.98
C SER A 31 -4.03 -8.82 -4.10
N SER A 32 -4.86 -7.81 -4.22
CA SER A 32 -5.89 -7.73 -5.27
C SER A 32 -5.28 -7.64 -6.66
N ARG A 33 -4.12 -6.98 -6.79
CA ARG A 33 -3.49 -6.74 -8.10
C ARG A 33 -2.54 -7.85 -8.54
N ILE A 34 -1.71 -8.37 -7.63
CA ILE A 34 -0.66 -9.32 -7.99
C ILE A 34 -0.78 -10.69 -7.30
N GLY A 35 -1.80 -10.87 -6.48
CA GLY A 35 -2.03 -12.12 -5.77
C GLY A 35 -1.44 -12.13 -4.38
N LYS A 36 -1.98 -13.01 -3.54
CA LYS A 36 -1.63 -13.10 -2.11
C LYS A 36 -0.17 -13.42 -1.86
N ALA A 37 0.37 -14.40 -2.57
CA ALA A 37 1.74 -14.88 -2.33
C ALA A 37 2.78 -13.77 -2.55
N LYS A 38 2.66 -13.06 -3.66
CA LYS A 38 3.57 -11.95 -3.97
C LYS A 38 3.33 -10.77 -3.05
N ALA A 39 2.07 -10.50 -2.68
CA ALA A 39 1.74 -9.42 -1.75
C ALA A 39 2.31 -9.67 -0.36
N VAL A 40 2.27 -10.90 0.12
CA VAL A 40 2.88 -11.27 1.42
C VAL A 40 4.37 -10.98 1.40
N THR A 41 5.07 -11.39 0.35
CA THR A 41 6.51 -11.16 0.24
C THR A 41 6.85 -9.67 0.19
N ALA A 42 6.12 -8.90 -0.61
CA ALA A 42 6.34 -7.45 -0.73
C ALA A 42 6.05 -6.72 0.57
N THR A 43 4.98 -7.09 1.25
CA THR A 43 4.60 -6.48 2.53
C THR A 43 5.59 -6.83 3.63
N ALA A 44 6.06 -8.08 3.66
CA ALA A 44 7.08 -8.50 4.62
C ALA A 44 8.38 -7.70 4.43
N ARG A 45 8.78 -7.49 3.18
CA ARG A 45 9.96 -6.66 2.87
C ARG A 45 9.77 -5.23 3.36
N LYS A 46 8.59 -4.66 3.15
CA LYS A 46 8.29 -3.30 3.61
C LYS A 46 8.35 -3.19 5.13
N ILE A 47 7.79 -4.17 5.83
CA ILE A 47 7.85 -4.23 7.29
C ILE A 47 9.30 -4.28 7.77
N ALA A 48 10.13 -5.12 7.13
CA ALA A 48 11.53 -5.25 7.49
C ALA A 48 12.29 -3.94 7.31
N ILE A 49 12.03 -3.22 6.22
CA ILE A 49 12.66 -1.91 5.96
C ILE A 49 12.24 -0.89 7.01
N LEU A 50 10.96 -0.83 7.34
CA LEU A 50 10.44 0.10 8.35
C LEU A 50 11.03 -0.20 9.72
N PHE A 51 11.13 -1.47 10.07
CA PHE A 51 11.73 -1.92 11.32
C PHE A 51 13.21 -1.53 11.38
N TYR A 52 13.94 -1.80 10.31
CA TYR A 52 15.37 -1.46 10.21
C TYR A 52 15.58 0.05 10.39
N ASN A 53 14.78 0.87 9.71
CA ASN A 53 14.89 2.32 9.78
C ASN A 53 14.57 2.82 11.20
N ALA A 54 13.56 2.26 11.84
CA ALA A 54 13.21 2.63 13.21
C ALA A 54 14.35 2.35 14.17
N MET A 55 15.00 1.19 14.02
CA MET A 55 16.15 0.83 14.85
C MET A 55 17.36 1.71 14.57
N LYS A 56 17.66 1.95 13.30
CA LYS A 56 18.85 2.69 12.88
C LYS A 56 18.79 4.16 13.30
N TYR A 57 17.63 4.78 13.17
CA TYR A 57 17.47 6.21 13.43
C TYR A 57 16.81 6.52 14.77
N GLY A 58 16.48 5.48 15.55
CA GLY A 58 15.86 5.67 16.85
C GLY A 58 14.48 6.29 16.81
N THR A 59 13.80 6.20 15.67
CA THR A 59 12.46 6.75 15.49
C THR A 59 11.41 5.66 15.61
N LYS A 60 10.26 6.02 16.15
CA LYS A 60 9.11 5.12 16.18
C LYS A 60 8.34 5.26 14.87
N TYR A 61 8.01 4.14 14.28
CA TYR A 61 7.12 4.14 13.14
C TYR A 61 5.71 4.48 13.59
N LYS A 62 5.12 5.48 12.95
CA LYS A 62 3.72 5.83 13.14
C LYS A 62 2.98 5.51 11.85
N ASP A 63 2.02 4.60 11.95
CA ASP A 63 1.22 4.27 10.78
C ASP A 63 0.16 5.35 10.58
N PRO A 64 0.08 5.94 9.36
CA PRO A 64 -0.87 7.03 9.10
C PRO A 64 -2.33 6.56 8.92
N GLY A 65 -2.56 5.24 8.95
CA GLY A 65 -3.91 4.69 8.81
C GLY A 65 -4.28 4.32 7.38
N ALA A 66 -5.23 3.40 7.25
CA ALA A 66 -5.68 2.89 5.96
C ALA A 66 -6.30 3.99 5.10
N GLU A 67 -7.06 4.89 5.71
CA GLU A 67 -7.72 5.98 4.98
C GLU A 67 -6.71 6.89 4.30
N TYR A 68 -5.64 7.24 5.02
CA TYR A 68 -4.56 8.03 4.44
C TYR A 68 -3.94 7.32 3.23
N TYR A 69 -3.67 6.02 3.36
CA TYR A 69 -3.10 5.23 2.26
C TYR A 69 -4.03 5.22 1.06
N GLU A 70 -5.33 5.01 1.28
CA GLU A 70 -6.32 4.94 0.20
C GLU A 70 -6.43 6.28 -0.54
N GLU A 71 -6.37 7.39 0.18
CA GLU A 71 -6.35 8.72 -0.42
C GLU A 71 -5.14 8.92 -1.32
N ARG A 72 -3.96 8.56 -0.84
CA ARG A 72 -2.72 8.67 -1.61
C ARG A 72 -2.74 7.75 -2.83
N TYR A 73 -3.28 6.55 -2.67
CA TYR A 73 -3.43 5.60 -3.77
C TYR A 73 -4.34 6.18 -4.85
N LYS A 74 -5.46 6.71 -4.46
CA LYS A 74 -6.43 7.34 -5.38
C LYS A 74 -5.78 8.47 -6.16
N GLU A 75 -5.03 9.33 -5.50
CA GLU A 75 -4.30 10.42 -6.16
C GLU A 75 -3.34 9.91 -7.23
N ARG A 76 -2.59 8.85 -6.92
CA ARG A 76 -1.65 8.27 -7.89
C ARG A 76 -2.36 7.67 -9.10
N VAL A 77 -3.47 6.98 -8.86
CA VAL A 77 -4.26 6.39 -9.94
C VAL A 77 -4.82 7.48 -10.85
N LEU A 78 -5.38 8.53 -10.26
CA LEU A 78 -5.91 9.66 -11.03
C LEU A 78 -4.84 10.34 -11.85
N LYS A 79 -3.66 10.54 -11.28
CA LYS A 79 -2.53 11.14 -11.99
C LYS A 79 -2.12 10.30 -13.19
N ASN A 80 -2.06 8.98 -13.04
CA ASN A 80 -1.71 8.07 -14.11
C ASN A 80 -2.78 8.06 -15.20
N LEU A 81 -4.05 8.05 -14.82
CA LEU A 81 -5.16 8.09 -15.78
C LEU A 81 -5.16 9.38 -16.59
N LYS A 82 -4.89 10.49 -15.92
CA LYS A 82 -4.76 11.79 -16.59
C LYS A 82 -3.68 11.77 -17.66
N ARG A 83 -2.52 11.21 -17.31
CA ARG A 83 -1.38 11.10 -18.22
C ARG A 83 -1.72 10.22 -19.42
N GLN A 84 -2.37 9.10 -19.18
CA GLN A 84 -2.80 8.19 -20.25
C GLN A 84 -3.83 8.85 -21.17
N ALA A 85 -4.79 9.57 -20.60
CA ALA A 85 -5.79 10.29 -21.36
C ALA A 85 -5.16 11.34 -22.28
N GLU A 86 -4.18 12.08 -21.77
CA GLU A 86 -3.45 13.08 -22.56
C GLU A 86 -2.73 12.46 -23.75
N ARG A 87 -2.13 11.28 -23.58
CA ARG A 87 -1.46 10.55 -24.65
C ARG A 87 -2.44 10.18 -25.78
N MET A 88 -3.68 9.95 -25.43
CA MET A 88 -4.72 9.57 -26.37
C MET A 88 -5.50 10.77 -26.92
N GLY A 89 -5.08 11.98 -26.56
CA GLY A 89 -5.76 13.20 -26.98
C GLY A 89 -7.06 13.46 -26.25
N MET A 90 -7.19 12.92 -25.06
CA MET A 90 -8.40 13.06 -24.25
C MET A 90 -8.11 13.79 -22.96
N THR A 91 -9.15 14.28 -22.31
CA THR A 91 -9.06 14.85 -20.98
C THR A 91 -9.91 14.05 -20.01
N LEU A 92 -9.43 13.94 -18.77
CA LEU A 92 -10.16 13.27 -17.71
C LEU A 92 -10.99 14.30 -16.95
N GLN A 93 -12.30 14.08 -16.89
CA GLN A 93 -13.22 14.96 -16.17
C GLN A 93 -13.98 14.19 -15.13
N ALA A 94 -14.15 14.80 -13.96
CA ALA A 94 -14.99 14.23 -12.94
C ALA A 94 -16.45 14.24 -13.40
N LYS A 95 -17.13 13.14 -13.14
CA LYS A 95 -18.56 13.04 -13.42
C LYS A 95 -19.30 14.00 -12.51
N GLU A 96 -20.14 14.86 -13.07
CA GLU A 96 -20.98 15.71 -12.23
C GLU A 96 -21.93 14.84 -11.42
N GLU A 97 -21.84 14.99 -10.09
CA GLU A 97 -22.81 14.34 -9.25
C GLU A 97 -24.16 15.03 -9.50
N CYS A 98 -25.10 14.28 -10.05
CA CYS A 98 -26.48 14.72 -10.04
C CYS A 98 -26.95 14.69 -8.60
N VAL A 99 -26.86 15.83 -7.94
CA VAL A 99 -27.52 16.02 -6.66
C VAL A 99 -28.98 16.32 -6.98
N SER A 100 -29.73 15.28 -7.01
CA SER A 100 -31.15 15.45 -7.06
C SER A 100 -31.73 15.29 -5.65
#